data_e59c974b16c3507d97098cb504ef4f44
#
_entry.id   e59c974b16c3507d97098cb504ef4f44
#
_cell.length_a   1.000
_cell.length_b   1.000
_cell.length_c   1.000
_cell.angle_alpha   90.00
_cell.angle_beta   90.00
_cell.angle_gamma   90.00
#
_symmetry.space_group_name_H-M   'P 1'
#
loop_
_entity.id
_entity.type
_entity.pdbx_description
1 polymer ?
#
loop_
_entity_poly.entity_id
_entity_poly.type
_entity_poly.pdbx_seq_one_letter_code
_entity_poly.pdbx_strand_id
1 'polypeptide(L)'
;MSKAMFAAMVLTVGVWGCGADPDVAALGAEVRIDAQVASQVDRVSVYVLGPKMSDGKFLPCSLLRLRTVEPTSNDVDLLASREEINFPSATGSATVGDIPAGQGRLVYVEAYGGTNVIGNGCKEQVEVKSGETKSVSVTVYLWP
;
A
#
# COMPACT_ATOMS: atom_id res chain seq x y z
N MET A 1 18.84 56.96 -42.36
CA MET A 1 18.72 56.70 -40.93
C MET A 1 17.94 55.42 -40.73
N SER A 2 18.66 54.29 -40.56
CA SER A 2 18.04 52.98 -40.33
C SER A 2 17.91 52.71 -38.83
N LYS A 3 16.67 52.55 -38.35
CA LYS A 3 16.42 52.04 -37.01
C LYS A 3 16.36 50.52 -37.07
N ALA A 4 17.39 49.87 -36.56
CA ALA A 4 17.41 48.45 -36.35
C ALA A 4 16.52 48.10 -35.12
N MET A 5 15.48 47.34 -35.37
CA MET A 5 14.56 46.82 -34.34
C MET A 5 15.12 45.45 -33.90
N PHE A 6 15.70 45.39 -32.71
CA PHE A 6 16.10 44.13 -32.08
C PHE A 6 14.86 43.48 -31.50
N ALA A 7 14.42 42.40 -32.07
CA ALA A 7 13.44 41.51 -31.48
C ALA A 7 14.14 40.59 -30.50
N ALA A 8 13.89 40.79 -29.21
CA ALA A 8 14.32 39.88 -28.16
C ALA A 8 13.44 38.65 -28.18
N MET A 9 14.00 37.54 -28.62
CA MET A 9 13.34 36.22 -28.56
C MET A 9 13.51 35.66 -27.16
N VAL A 10 12.44 35.74 -26.35
CA VAL A 10 12.41 35.11 -25.04
C VAL A 10 12.19 33.61 -25.25
N LEU A 11 13.25 32.83 -25.12
CA LEU A 11 13.14 31.37 -25.01
C LEU A 11 12.60 31.02 -23.61
N THR A 12 11.33 30.73 -23.52
CA THR A 12 10.76 30.06 -22.33
C THR A 12 11.20 28.60 -22.35
N VAL A 13 12.24 28.30 -21.59
CA VAL A 13 12.60 26.90 -21.27
C VAL A 13 11.52 26.35 -20.36
N GLY A 14 10.59 25.61 -20.93
CA GLY A 14 9.64 24.82 -20.16
C GLY A 14 10.40 23.76 -19.38
N VAL A 15 10.49 23.92 -18.07
CA VAL A 15 10.98 22.88 -17.17
C VAL A 15 9.92 21.78 -17.15
N TRP A 16 10.15 20.75 -17.93
CA TRP A 16 9.39 19.50 -17.80
C TRP A 16 9.88 18.82 -16.52
N GLY A 17 9.28 19.19 -15.39
CA GLY A 17 9.49 18.48 -14.16
C GLY A 17 8.86 17.10 -14.29
N CYS A 18 9.68 16.03 -14.21
CA CYS A 18 9.20 14.69 -13.88
C CYS A 18 8.70 14.75 -12.43
N GLY A 19 7.52 15.33 -12.21
CA GLY A 19 6.83 15.30 -10.93
C GLY A 19 6.17 13.94 -10.75
N ALA A 20 6.34 13.32 -9.55
CA ALA A 20 5.47 12.24 -9.13
C ALA A 20 4.01 12.73 -9.22
N ASP A 21 3.07 11.82 -9.59
CA ASP A 21 1.65 12.15 -9.60
C ASP A 21 1.28 12.72 -8.22
N PRO A 22 0.75 13.96 -8.11
CA PRO A 22 0.48 14.59 -6.83
C PRO A 22 -0.59 13.87 -6.02
N ASP A 23 -1.37 12.97 -6.64
CA ASP A 23 -2.48 12.27 -6.01
C ASP A 23 -2.10 10.89 -5.45
N VAL A 24 -0.85 10.49 -5.55
CA VAL A 24 -0.36 9.20 -5.04
C VAL A 24 0.55 9.37 -3.83
N ALA A 25 0.55 8.36 -3.01
CA ALA A 25 1.38 8.21 -1.82
C ALA A 25 2.10 6.86 -1.83
N ALA A 26 2.99 6.67 -0.88
CA ALA A 26 3.59 5.37 -0.58
C ALA A 26 3.30 4.97 0.87
N LEU A 27 3.38 3.67 1.14
CA LEU A 27 3.21 3.12 2.47
C LEU A 27 4.36 2.17 2.78
N GLY A 28 5.08 2.45 3.86
CA GLY A 28 6.06 1.55 4.45
C GLY A 28 5.39 0.70 5.52
N ALA A 29 5.16 -0.57 5.24
CA ALA A 29 4.61 -1.52 6.18
C ALA A 29 5.74 -2.21 6.94
N GLU A 30 5.83 -2.00 8.26
CA GLU A 30 6.62 -2.83 9.14
C GLU A 30 5.75 -4.03 9.55
N VAL A 31 6.15 -5.22 9.14
CA VAL A 31 5.44 -6.45 9.41
C VAL A 31 6.13 -7.20 10.53
N ARG A 32 5.41 -7.45 11.61
CA ARG A 32 5.85 -8.27 12.73
C ARG A 32 5.07 -9.58 12.72
N ILE A 33 5.77 -10.69 12.77
CA ILE A 33 5.15 -12.01 12.75
C ILE A 33 5.22 -12.61 14.13
N ASP A 34 4.05 -13.06 14.62
CA ASP A 34 3.97 -13.77 15.89
C ASP A 34 4.88 -15.01 15.89
N ALA A 35 5.53 -15.28 17.01
CA ALA A 35 6.49 -16.36 17.16
C ALA A 35 5.93 -17.75 16.82
N GLN A 36 4.62 -17.95 16.96
CA GLN A 36 3.97 -19.22 16.66
C GLN A 36 3.98 -19.56 15.16
N VAL A 37 4.02 -18.55 14.29
CA VAL A 37 4.01 -18.72 12.83
C VAL A 37 5.32 -18.35 12.16
N ALA A 38 6.16 -17.56 12.82
CA ALA A 38 7.35 -16.95 12.21
C ALA A 38 8.29 -17.96 11.51
N SER A 39 8.49 -19.14 12.09
CA SER A 39 9.37 -20.17 11.52
C SER A 39 8.81 -20.85 10.26
N GLN A 40 7.54 -20.67 9.96
CA GLN A 40 6.85 -21.27 8.84
C GLN A 40 6.61 -20.30 7.70
N VAL A 41 6.87 -19.00 7.91
CA VAL A 41 6.62 -17.96 6.92
C VAL A 41 7.79 -17.89 5.94
N ASP A 42 7.47 -18.00 4.67
CA ASP A 42 8.45 -17.81 3.59
C ASP A 42 8.12 -16.59 2.72
N ARG A 43 6.89 -16.09 2.79
CA ARG A 43 6.41 -14.99 1.96
C ARG A 43 5.32 -14.21 2.69
N VAL A 44 5.27 -12.91 2.46
CA VAL A 44 4.16 -12.05 2.89
C VAL A 44 3.62 -11.26 1.72
N SER A 45 2.31 -11.04 1.73
CA SER A 45 1.63 -10.12 0.81
C SER A 45 0.99 -8.99 1.60
N VAL A 46 1.26 -7.77 1.20
CA VAL A 46 0.68 -6.57 1.78
C VAL A 46 -0.34 -6.00 0.80
N TYR A 47 -1.54 -5.78 1.27
CA TYR A 47 -2.64 -5.20 0.50
C TYR A 47 -3.06 -3.87 1.12
N VAL A 48 -3.24 -2.87 0.29
CA VAL A 48 -3.83 -1.59 0.69
C VAL A 48 -5.19 -1.48 0.04
N LEU A 49 -6.22 -1.33 0.85
CA LEU A 49 -7.61 -1.39 0.45
C LEU A 49 -8.33 -0.08 0.79
N GLY A 50 -9.32 0.27 -0.02
CA GLY A 50 -10.26 1.33 0.31
C GLY A 50 -11.18 0.97 1.47
N PRO A 51 -11.81 1.96 2.12
CA PRO A 51 -12.60 1.74 3.33
C PRO A 51 -13.98 1.12 3.09
N LYS A 52 -14.38 0.98 1.83
CA LYS A 52 -15.73 0.52 1.47
C LYS A 52 -15.68 -0.68 0.56
N MET A 53 -16.66 -1.53 0.71
CA MET A 53 -16.97 -2.64 -0.18
C MET A 53 -17.75 -2.14 -1.42
N SER A 54 -17.89 -2.99 -2.43
CA SER A 54 -18.61 -2.69 -3.68
C SER A 54 -20.09 -2.30 -3.46
N ASP A 55 -20.70 -2.78 -2.38
CA ASP A 55 -22.06 -2.44 -1.96
C ASP A 55 -22.17 -1.12 -1.18
N GLY A 56 -21.05 -0.41 -0.99
CA GLY A 56 -20.96 0.85 -0.26
C GLY A 56 -20.84 0.73 1.26
N LYS A 57 -20.92 -0.48 1.81
CA LYS A 57 -20.72 -0.70 3.24
C LYS A 57 -19.25 -0.58 3.62
N PHE A 58 -19.03 -0.23 4.89
CA PHE A 58 -17.69 -0.19 5.45
C PHE A 58 -17.05 -1.59 5.44
N LEU A 59 -15.78 -1.66 5.07
CA LEU A 59 -14.97 -2.88 5.12
C LEU A 59 -14.20 -2.93 6.45
N PRO A 60 -14.62 -3.74 7.43
CA PRO A 60 -13.86 -3.89 8.66
C PRO A 60 -12.75 -4.92 8.50
N CYS A 61 -11.67 -4.77 9.24
CA CYS A 61 -10.58 -5.74 9.31
C CYS A 61 -11.05 -7.17 9.67
N SER A 62 -12.12 -7.30 10.44
CA SER A 62 -12.65 -8.60 10.84
C SER A 62 -13.04 -9.50 9.66
N LEU A 63 -13.61 -8.94 8.60
CA LEU A 63 -13.99 -9.72 7.42
C LEU A 63 -12.77 -10.27 6.68
N LEU A 64 -11.70 -9.48 6.59
CA LEU A 64 -10.44 -9.91 5.98
C LEU A 64 -9.72 -10.93 6.86
N ARG A 65 -9.66 -10.69 8.17
CA ARG A 65 -8.98 -11.59 9.10
C ARG A 65 -9.63 -12.96 9.21
N LEU A 66 -10.96 -13.02 9.15
CA LEU A 66 -11.72 -14.28 9.11
C LEU A 66 -11.78 -14.88 7.68
N ARG A 67 -11.21 -14.18 6.70
CA ARG A 67 -11.25 -14.55 5.28
C ARG A 67 -12.66 -14.77 4.74
N THR A 68 -13.63 -14.06 5.32
CA THR A 68 -14.99 -13.99 4.80
C THR A 68 -15.01 -13.23 3.47
N VAL A 69 -14.09 -12.27 3.32
CA VAL A 69 -13.84 -11.51 2.11
C VAL A 69 -12.36 -11.62 1.76
N GLU A 70 -12.04 -11.96 0.52
CA GLU A 70 -10.67 -12.02 0.03
C GLU A 70 -10.19 -10.63 -0.41
N PRO A 71 -8.91 -10.27 -0.15
CA PRO A 71 -8.39 -8.93 -0.47
C PRO A 71 -8.31 -8.64 -1.97
N THR A 72 -8.40 -9.67 -2.80
CA THR A 72 -8.36 -9.58 -4.26
C THR A 72 -9.73 -9.82 -4.91
N SER A 73 -10.80 -9.95 -4.12
CA SER A 73 -12.14 -10.13 -4.65
C SER A 73 -12.70 -8.84 -5.25
N ASN A 74 -13.70 -8.97 -6.11
CA ASN A 74 -14.42 -7.81 -6.68
C ASN A 74 -15.29 -7.06 -5.66
N ASP A 75 -15.43 -7.61 -4.45
CA ASP A 75 -16.22 -7.00 -3.38
C ASP A 75 -15.46 -5.92 -2.61
N VAL A 76 -14.16 -5.80 -2.82
CA VAL A 76 -13.30 -4.83 -2.17
C VAL A 76 -12.61 -3.91 -3.18
N ASP A 77 -12.20 -2.75 -2.73
CA ASP A 77 -11.45 -1.78 -3.51
C ASP A 77 -9.94 -1.97 -3.23
N LEU A 78 -9.30 -2.84 -4.00
CA LEU A 78 -7.85 -3.05 -3.92
C LEU A 78 -7.13 -1.88 -4.60
N LEU A 79 -6.42 -1.08 -3.81
CA LEU A 79 -5.72 0.12 -4.28
C LEU A 79 -4.28 -0.19 -4.71
N ALA A 80 -3.58 -1.04 -3.95
CA ALA A 80 -2.22 -1.44 -4.24
C ALA A 80 -1.86 -2.71 -3.47
N SER A 81 -0.86 -3.44 -3.95
CA SER A 81 -0.34 -4.62 -3.26
C SER A 81 1.16 -4.81 -3.49
N ARG A 82 1.80 -5.49 -2.57
CA ARG A 82 3.20 -5.88 -2.66
C ARG A 82 3.41 -7.26 -2.06
N GLU A 83 4.15 -8.10 -2.76
CA GLU A 83 4.60 -9.40 -2.26
C GLU A 83 6.10 -9.33 -1.95
N GLU A 84 6.49 -9.82 -0.79
CA GLU A 84 7.88 -9.99 -0.38
C GLU A 84 8.19 -11.49 -0.21
N ILE A 85 9.04 -11.99 -1.08
CA ILE A 85 9.53 -13.37 -1.08
C ILE A 85 10.75 -13.47 -0.15
N ASN A 86 10.95 -14.63 0.48
CA ASN A 86 12.03 -14.86 1.46
C ASN A 86 11.98 -13.84 2.62
N PHE A 87 10.79 -13.62 3.15
CA PHE A 87 10.59 -12.70 4.25
C PHE A 87 11.38 -13.13 5.49
N PRO A 88 12.07 -12.21 6.18
CA PRO A 88 12.77 -12.53 7.42
C PRO A 88 11.82 -13.07 8.48
N SER A 89 12.26 -14.07 9.24
CA SER A 89 11.41 -14.94 10.06
C SER A 89 10.58 -14.26 11.15
N ALA A 90 10.88 -13.05 11.59
CA ALA A 90 10.15 -12.39 12.69
C ALA A 90 9.70 -10.97 12.36
N THR A 91 10.54 -10.19 11.71
CA THR A 91 10.25 -8.79 11.39
C THR A 91 10.84 -8.45 10.04
N GLY A 92 10.11 -7.76 9.23
CA GLY A 92 10.55 -7.25 7.94
C GLY A 92 9.74 -6.05 7.53
N SER A 93 10.08 -5.46 6.40
CA SER A 93 9.36 -4.32 5.85
C SER A 93 9.06 -4.51 4.38
N ALA A 94 7.93 -3.96 3.96
CA ALA A 94 7.55 -3.88 2.56
C ALA A 94 7.09 -2.44 2.26
N THR A 95 7.52 -1.91 1.11
CA THR A 95 7.06 -0.60 0.64
C THR A 95 6.09 -0.80 -0.49
N VAL A 96 4.89 -0.26 -0.34
CA VAL A 96 3.84 -0.25 -1.36
C VAL A 96 3.73 1.15 -1.92
N GLY A 97 3.96 1.30 -3.22
CA GLY A 97 3.87 2.58 -3.92
C GLY A 97 2.55 2.76 -4.67
N ASP A 98 2.40 3.94 -5.26
CA ASP A 98 1.28 4.29 -6.14
C ASP A 98 -0.11 4.13 -5.50
N ILE A 99 -0.20 4.44 -4.20
CA ILE A 99 -1.46 4.38 -3.47
C ILE A 99 -2.20 5.69 -3.66
N PRO A 100 -3.46 5.68 -4.14
CA PRO A 100 -4.28 6.89 -4.17
C PRO A 100 -4.41 7.49 -2.77
N ALA A 101 -4.06 8.77 -2.62
CA ALA A 101 -4.16 9.48 -1.35
C ALA A 101 -5.60 9.44 -0.82
N GLY A 102 -5.76 9.43 0.48
CA GLY A 102 -7.07 9.43 1.13
C GLY A 102 -7.04 8.89 2.55
N GLN A 103 -8.21 8.97 3.17
CA GLN A 103 -8.45 8.52 4.53
C GLN A 103 -9.08 7.13 4.56
N GLY A 104 -9.02 6.49 5.72
CA GLY A 104 -9.71 5.24 6.00
C GLY A 104 -9.16 4.03 5.26
N ARG A 105 -7.93 4.09 4.77
CA ARG A 105 -7.30 2.95 4.11
C ARG A 105 -7.13 1.80 5.11
N LEU A 106 -7.28 0.57 4.60
CA LEU A 106 -6.92 -0.63 5.35
C LEU A 106 -5.60 -1.15 4.84
N VAL A 107 -4.76 -1.60 5.76
CA VAL A 107 -3.53 -2.33 5.43
C VAL A 107 -3.71 -3.75 5.95
N TYR A 108 -3.79 -4.69 5.03
CA TYR A 108 -3.98 -6.11 5.33
C TYR A 108 -2.76 -6.89 4.88
N VAL A 109 -2.29 -7.78 5.74
CA VAL A 109 -1.10 -8.59 5.49
C VAL A 109 -1.46 -10.06 5.62
N GLU A 110 -1.08 -10.86 4.64
CA GLU A 110 -1.14 -12.31 4.68
C GLU A 110 0.28 -12.88 4.73
N ALA A 111 0.50 -13.81 5.64
CA ALA A 111 1.72 -14.58 5.73
C ALA A 111 1.49 -16.00 5.21
N TYR A 112 2.38 -16.46 4.36
CA TYR A 112 2.29 -17.74 3.68
C TYR A 112 3.39 -18.69 4.13
N GLY A 113 3.02 -19.95 4.29
CA GLY A 113 3.93 -21.08 4.31
C GLY A 113 3.64 -21.95 3.07
N GLY A 114 4.54 -21.91 2.10
CA GLY A 114 4.27 -22.48 0.77
C GLY A 114 3.11 -21.76 0.08
N THR A 115 2.06 -22.49 -0.25
CA THR A 115 0.85 -21.95 -0.90
C THR A 115 -0.28 -21.59 0.07
N ASN A 116 -0.11 -21.90 1.35
CA ASN A 116 -1.15 -21.71 2.36
C ASN A 116 -0.98 -20.41 3.13
N VAL A 117 -2.06 -19.68 3.34
CA VAL A 117 -2.10 -18.59 4.32
C VAL A 117 -2.09 -19.19 5.71
N ILE A 118 -1.07 -18.87 6.49
CA ILE A 118 -0.89 -19.41 7.85
C ILE A 118 -1.09 -18.35 8.93
N GLY A 119 -1.11 -17.09 8.54
CA GLY A 119 -1.38 -15.99 9.45
C GLY A 119 -1.79 -14.72 8.70
N ASN A 120 -2.39 -13.81 9.41
CA ASN A 120 -2.75 -12.51 8.87
C ASN A 120 -2.74 -11.42 9.94
N GLY A 121 -2.73 -10.19 9.48
CA GLY A 121 -2.86 -8.98 10.29
C GLY A 121 -3.54 -7.87 9.51
N CYS A 122 -4.15 -6.93 10.22
CA CYS A 122 -4.86 -5.84 9.59
C CYS A 122 -4.81 -4.57 10.45
N LYS A 123 -4.73 -3.43 9.77
CA LYS A 123 -4.80 -2.10 10.37
C LYS A 123 -5.83 -1.28 9.63
N GLU A 124 -6.77 -0.72 10.36
CA GLU A 124 -7.82 0.17 9.85
C GLU A 124 -7.44 1.64 9.96
N GLN A 125 -8.22 2.49 9.28
CA GLN A 125 -8.19 3.95 9.41
C GLN A 125 -6.80 4.56 9.17
N VAL A 126 -6.09 4.04 8.20
CA VAL A 126 -4.80 4.58 7.79
C VAL A 126 -5.03 5.73 6.81
N GLU A 127 -4.51 6.90 7.15
CA GLU A 127 -4.49 8.04 6.22
C GLU A 127 -3.19 8.05 5.44
N VAL A 128 -3.28 8.14 4.11
CA VAL A 128 -2.14 8.34 3.22
C VAL A 128 -2.28 9.68 2.51
N LYS A 129 -1.24 10.50 2.56
CA LYS A 129 -1.22 11.85 2.00
C LYS A 129 -0.38 11.90 0.74
N SER A 130 -0.84 12.68 -0.23
CA SER A 130 -0.14 12.88 -1.51
C SER A 130 1.33 13.23 -1.31
N GLY A 131 2.22 12.55 -2.03
CA GLY A 131 3.65 12.80 -2.03
C GLY A 131 4.38 12.34 -0.78
N GLU A 132 3.71 11.73 0.18
CA GLU A 132 4.30 11.26 1.44
C GLU A 132 4.41 9.74 1.48
N THR A 133 5.33 9.24 2.31
CA THR A 133 5.40 7.83 2.68
C THR A 133 4.87 7.67 4.09
N LYS A 134 3.77 6.95 4.24
CA LYS A 134 3.17 6.63 5.54
C LYS A 134 3.79 5.36 6.10
N SER A 135 4.27 5.42 7.34
CA SER A 135 4.75 4.24 8.07
C SER A 135 3.61 3.61 8.87
N VAL A 136 3.44 2.30 8.72
CA VAL A 136 2.41 1.52 9.42
C VAL A 136 3.01 0.23 9.94
N SER A 137 2.71 -0.12 11.19
CA SER A 137 3.11 -1.39 11.80
C SER A 137 1.91 -2.34 11.84
N VAL A 138 2.08 -3.55 11.31
CA VAL A 138 1.06 -4.60 11.29
C VAL A 138 1.63 -5.86 11.91
N THR A 139 0.93 -6.40 12.92
CA THR A 139 1.29 -7.68 13.52
C THR A 139 0.46 -8.80 12.90
N VAL A 140 1.15 -9.82 12.44
CA VAL A 140 0.55 -11.03 11.86
C VAL A 140 0.45 -12.10 12.94
N TYR A 141 -0.74 -12.62 13.14
CA TYR A 141 -1.05 -13.69 14.08
C TYR A 141 -1.42 -14.96 13.33
N LEU A 142 -1.27 -16.10 14.01
CA LEU A 142 -1.78 -17.38 13.50
C LEU A 142 -3.25 -17.23 13.09
N TRP A 143 -3.56 -17.74 11.91
CA TRP A 143 -4.94 -17.80 11.47
C TRP A 143 -5.67 -18.88 12.25
N PRO A 144 -6.86 -18.55 12.81
CA PRO A 144 -7.63 -19.50 13.63
C PRO A 144 -8.16 -20.68 12.83
#